data_2c4595835136a2cbf8f4ddd28e3e5a11
#
_entry.id   2c4595835136a2cbf8f4ddd28e3e5a11
#
_cell.length_a   1.000
_cell.length_b   1.000
_cell.length_c   1.000
_cell.angle_alpha   90.00
_cell.angle_beta   90.00
_cell.angle_gamma   90.00
#
_symmetry.space_group_name_H-M   'P 1'
#
loop_
_entity.id
_entity.type
_entity.pdbx_description
1 polymer ?
#
loop_
_entity_poly.entity_id
_entity_poly.type
_entity_poly.pdbx_seq_one_letter_code
_entity_poly.pdbx_strand_id
1 'polypeptide(L)'
;MSNLQAVIATQKNTIDFLTDRVNTLTAENVALRDSLATGYYVVGTRDELKKKGILTEQGGGRVLFVLWRTGKTLQPARNLDPRDFSAIDTRQVTQIPLPSATGQYRVASLQDLSYVAEEREHNKYVGTPVLTITSPADFWRTSKFLIIIQESGESTVAGGGPQVTSESQVTSR
;
A
#
# COMPACT_ATOMS: atom_id res chain seq x y z
N MET A 1 36.71 -41.51 41.93
CA MET A 1 35.27 -41.04 41.89
C MET A 1 35.15 -39.56 41.59
N SER A 2 36.06 -38.68 41.98
CA SER A 2 36.03 -37.23 41.77
C SER A 2 36.01 -36.77 40.27
N ASN A 3 36.77 -37.44 39.39
CA ASN A 3 36.85 -37.08 37.98
C ASN A 3 35.51 -37.24 37.22
N LEU A 4 34.75 -38.28 37.55
CA LEU A 4 33.47 -38.52 36.90
C LEU A 4 32.42 -37.46 37.30
N GLN A 5 32.43 -37.05 38.56
CA GLN A 5 31.56 -35.99 39.06
C GLN A 5 31.91 -34.63 38.43
N ALA A 6 33.19 -34.31 38.24
CA ALA A 6 33.62 -33.11 37.54
C ALA A 6 33.20 -33.10 36.08
N VAL A 7 33.30 -34.23 35.37
CA VAL A 7 32.83 -34.37 33.99
C VAL A 7 31.31 -34.17 33.91
N ILE A 8 30.55 -34.80 34.81
CA ILE A 8 29.07 -34.62 34.84
C ILE A 8 28.71 -33.16 35.10
N ALA A 9 29.36 -32.48 36.02
CA ALA A 9 29.11 -31.05 36.28
C ALA A 9 29.40 -30.17 35.06
N THR A 10 30.54 -30.44 34.38
CA THR A 10 30.89 -29.70 33.15
C THR A 10 29.89 -29.96 32.04
N GLN A 11 29.46 -31.21 31.83
CA GLN A 11 28.44 -31.54 30.83
C GLN A 11 27.09 -30.88 31.14
N LYS A 12 26.69 -30.88 32.43
CA LYS A 12 25.46 -30.19 32.83
C LYS A 12 25.52 -28.70 32.52
N ASN A 13 26.59 -28.01 32.88
CA ASN A 13 26.77 -26.60 32.58
C ASN A 13 26.73 -26.34 31.05
N THR A 14 27.34 -27.25 30.26
CA THR A 14 27.29 -27.17 28.80
C THR A 14 25.86 -27.33 28.26
N ILE A 15 25.09 -28.28 28.80
CA ILE A 15 23.68 -28.50 28.43
C ILE A 15 22.84 -27.27 28.78
N ASP A 16 23.02 -26.75 29.99
CA ASP A 16 22.28 -25.55 30.43
C ASP A 16 22.59 -24.36 29.52
N PHE A 17 23.87 -24.12 29.21
CA PHE A 17 24.32 -23.08 28.28
C PHE A 17 23.72 -23.25 26.86
N LEU A 18 23.77 -24.49 26.34
CA LEU A 18 23.22 -24.77 25.00
C LEU A 18 21.70 -24.61 24.96
N THR A 19 21.02 -25.01 26.05
CA THR A 19 19.59 -24.84 26.19
C THR A 19 19.18 -23.37 26.16
N ASP A 20 19.87 -22.52 26.92
CA ASP A 20 19.65 -21.08 26.92
C ASP A 20 19.94 -20.47 25.55
N ARG A 21 20.97 -20.94 24.85
CA ARG A 21 21.31 -20.48 23.52
C ARG A 21 20.25 -20.86 22.50
N VAL A 22 19.73 -22.09 22.55
CA VAL A 22 18.62 -22.55 21.70
C VAL A 22 17.37 -21.71 21.95
N ASN A 23 17.01 -21.45 23.20
CA ASN A 23 15.86 -20.64 23.55
C ASN A 23 15.99 -19.20 23.00
N THR A 24 17.17 -18.59 23.17
CA THR A 24 17.46 -17.24 22.64
C THR A 24 17.32 -17.21 21.11
N LEU A 25 17.98 -18.13 20.41
CA LEU A 25 17.92 -18.20 18.95
C LEU A 25 16.52 -18.48 18.43
N THR A 26 15.74 -19.27 19.17
CA THR A 26 14.32 -19.54 18.81
C THR A 26 13.50 -18.27 18.94
N ALA A 27 13.64 -17.51 20.03
CA ALA A 27 12.95 -16.25 20.23
C ALA A 27 13.34 -15.20 19.16
N GLU A 28 14.64 -15.06 18.86
CA GLU A 28 15.12 -14.19 17.79
C GLU A 28 14.55 -14.58 16.42
N ASN A 29 14.49 -15.89 16.12
CA ASN A 29 13.97 -16.39 14.85
C ASN A 29 12.47 -16.09 14.70
N VAL A 30 11.69 -16.26 15.77
CA VAL A 30 10.26 -15.89 15.79
C VAL A 30 10.11 -14.39 15.56
N ALA A 31 10.82 -13.55 16.29
CA ALA A 31 10.77 -12.10 16.16
C ALA A 31 11.14 -11.62 14.74
N LEU A 32 12.17 -12.21 14.15
CA LEU A 32 12.58 -11.93 12.76
C LEU A 32 11.50 -12.34 11.76
N ARG A 33 10.92 -13.53 11.91
CA ARG A 33 9.82 -14.01 11.03
C ARG A 33 8.60 -13.11 11.11
N ASP A 34 8.24 -12.66 12.30
CA ASP A 34 7.10 -11.75 12.49
C ASP A 34 7.40 -10.37 11.90
N SER A 35 8.60 -9.86 12.07
CA SER A 35 9.05 -8.62 11.42
C SER A 35 9.03 -8.73 9.89
N LEU A 36 9.41 -9.88 9.34
CA LEU A 36 9.36 -10.12 7.88
C LEU A 36 7.92 -10.23 7.37
N ALA A 37 7.02 -10.77 8.17
CA ALA A 37 5.61 -10.94 7.82
C ALA A 37 4.76 -9.69 8.03
N THR A 38 5.32 -8.64 8.63
CA THR A 38 4.59 -7.38 8.80
C THR A 38 4.59 -6.59 7.48
N GLY A 39 3.40 -6.33 6.97
CA GLY A 39 3.13 -5.39 5.90
C GLY A 39 2.40 -4.16 6.42
N TYR A 40 2.42 -3.10 5.64
CA TYR A 40 1.84 -1.81 5.98
C TYR A 40 0.97 -1.34 4.84
N TYR A 41 -0.27 -0.94 5.11
CA TYR A 41 -1.12 -0.37 4.07
C TYR A 41 -1.75 0.94 4.49
N VAL A 42 -2.05 1.78 3.52
CA VAL A 42 -2.81 3.00 3.71
C VAL A 42 -3.75 3.20 2.53
N VAL A 43 -4.97 3.62 2.83
CA VAL A 43 -5.96 4.05 1.83
C VAL A 43 -6.32 5.48 2.14
N GLY A 44 -6.30 6.34 1.14
CA GLY A 44 -6.68 7.74 1.33
C GLY A 44 -6.76 8.49 0.01
N THR A 45 -7.28 9.69 0.07
CA THR A 45 -7.33 10.59 -1.08
C THR A 45 -5.92 11.09 -1.43
N ARG A 46 -5.75 11.55 -2.66
CA ARG A 46 -4.48 12.11 -3.13
C ARG A 46 -3.94 13.21 -2.21
N ASP A 47 -4.82 14.11 -1.79
CA ASP A 47 -4.42 15.26 -0.97
C ASP A 47 -4.07 14.88 0.46
N GLU A 48 -4.80 13.93 1.06
CA GLU A 48 -4.48 13.38 2.38
C GLU A 48 -3.11 12.71 2.38
N LEU A 49 -2.84 11.85 1.40
CA LEU A 49 -1.58 11.12 1.31
C LEU A 49 -0.40 12.05 1.01
N LYS A 50 -0.61 13.12 0.24
CA LYS A 50 0.39 14.17 0.03
C LYS A 50 0.64 14.98 1.31
N LYS A 51 -0.42 15.36 2.01
CA LYS A 51 -0.32 16.12 3.28
C LYS A 51 0.41 15.34 4.36
N LYS A 52 0.25 14.02 4.39
CA LYS A 52 1.00 13.11 5.27
C LYS A 52 2.44 12.84 4.79
N GLY A 53 2.84 13.34 3.63
CA GLY A 53 4.16 13.09 3.07
C GLY A 53 4.38 11.67 2.54
N ILE A 54 3.31 10.88 2.40
CA ILE A 54 3.35 9.51 1.86
C ILE A 54 3.53 9.52 0.34
N LEU A 55 2.93 10.50 -0.33
CA LEU A 55 3.06 10.72 -1.77
C LEU A 55 3.80 12.02 -2.06
N THR A 56 4.71 11.96 -3.03
CA THR A 56 5.43 13.13 -3.55
C THR A 56 5.14 13.31 -5.03
N GLU A 57 5.12 14.55 -5.49
CA GLU A 57 5.02 14.87 -6.92
C GLU A 57 6.42 14.90 -7.52
N GLN A 58 6.69 14.02 -8.46
CA GLN A 58 7.86 14.11 -9.31
C GLN A 58 7.45 14.50 -10.73
N GLY A 59 8.22 15.43 -11.30
CA GLY A 59 7.98 15.95 -12.64
C GLY A 59 7.31 17.31 -12.60
N GLY A 60 7.78 18.22 -13.40
CA GLY A 60 7.38 19.62 -13.48
C GLY A 60 8.55 20.50 -13.90
N GLY A 61 9.47 19.94 -14.70
CA GLY A 61 10.47 20.76 -15.40
C GLY A 61 9.73 21.70 -16.35
N ARG A 62 9.84 23.01 -16.12
CA ARG A 62 9.55 24.02 -17.13
C ARG A 62 10.58 23.84 -18.25
N VAL A 63 10.28 22.99 -19.22
CA VAL A 63 11.00 23.03 -20.48
C VAL A 63 10.43 24.23 -21.25
N LEU A 64 11.14 25.32 -21.22
CA LEU A 64 10.88 26.47 -22.08
C LEU A 64 10.91 25.97 -23.53
N PHE A 65 9.82 26.05 -24.24
CA PHE A 65 9.64 25.78 -25.68
C PHE A 65 8.77 24.61 -26.13
N VAL A 66 8.17 23.81 -25.26
CA VAL A 66 7.18 22.85 -25.75
C VAL A 66 5.90 22.96 -24.93
N LEU A 67 4.80 23.27 -25.62
CA LEU A 67 3.42 23.39 -25.12
C LEU A 67 2.81 22.02 -24.64
N TRP A 68 3.64 21.10 -24.19
CA TRP A 68 3.22 19.81 -23.65
C TRP A 68 3.32 19.86 -22.14
N ARG A 69 2.18 19.97 -21.51
CA ARG A 69 2.02 19.86 -20.07
C ARG A 69 2.32 18.42 -19.66
N THR A 70 3.56 18.12 -19.33
CA THR A 70 3.93 16.83 -18.73
C THR A 70 3.25 16.74 -17.37
N GLY A 71 2.28 15.83 -17.26
CA GLY A 71 1.53 15.62 -16.04
C GLY A 71 2.48 15.27 -14.89
N LYS A 72 2.25 15.87 -13.73
CA LYS A 72 2.97 15.52 -12.50
C LYS A 72 2.62 14.07 -12.13
N THR A 73 3.63 13.23 -12.03
CA THR A 73 3.45 11.83 -11.61
C THR A 73 3.56 11.76 -10.10
N LEU A 74 2.56 11.14 -9.46
CA LEU A 74 2.59 10.85 -8.03
C LEU A 74 3.43 9.59 -7.81
N GLN A 75 4.38 9.68 -6.90
CA GLN A 75 5.22 8.56 -6.50
C GLN A 75 5.26 8.44 -4.98
N PRO A 76 5.44 7.22 -4.44
CA PRO A 76 5.70 7.03 -3.02
C PRO A 76 6.91 7.85 -2.56
N ALA A 77 6.84 8.42 -1.36
CA ALA A 77 7.97 9.09 -0.75
C ALA A 77 9.11 8.07 -0.49
N ARG A 78 10.35 8.54 -0.50
CA ARG A 78 11.51 7.68 -0.25
C ARG A 78 11.59 7.17 1.19
N ASN A 79 11.13 7.98 2.14
CA ASN A 79 11.14 7.67 3.56
C ASN A 79 9.69 7.59 4.05
N LEU A 80 9.15 6.37 4.07
CA LEU A 80 7.81 6.09 4.60
C LEU A 80 7.93 5.77 6.10
N ASP A 81 7.15 6.45 6.94
CA ASP A 81 7.07 6.14 8.37
C ASP A 81 5.98 5.08 8.60
N PRO A 82 6.29 3.90 9.16
CA PRO A 82 5.31 2.86 9.45
C PRO A 82 4.13 3.33 10.30
N ARG A 83 4.30 4.39 11.10
CA ARG A 83 3.25 4.95 11.97
C ARG A 83 2.09 5.60 11.21
N ASP A 84 2.32 5.99 9.95
CA ASP A 84 1.29 6.55 9.07
C ASP A 84 0.46 5.49 8.36
N PHE A 85 0.74 4.21 8.61
CA PHE A 85 0.13 3.05 7.96
C PHE A 85 -0.54 2.13 8.97
N SER A 86 -1.48 1.34 8.51
CA SER A 86 -2.04 0.21 9.25
C SER A 86 -1.16 -1.02 9.06
N ALA A 87 -0.65 -1.57 10.17
CA ALA A 87 0.15 -2.79 10.14
C ALA A 87 -0.74 -4.02 10.02
N ILE A 88 -0.32 -4.99 9.21
CA ILE A 88 -1.01 -6.27 9.00
C ILE A 88 -0.02 -7.43 8.96
N ASP A 89 -0.50 -8.63 9.31
CA ASP A 89 0.25 -9.87 9.05
C ASP A 89 0.00 -10.32 7.61
N THR A 90 1.02 -10.20 6.77
CA THR A 90 0.95 -10.53 5.34
C THR A 90 0.70 -12.02 5.06
N ARG A 91 0.88 -12.90 6.07
CA ARG A 91 0.59 -14.34 5.96
C ARG A 91 -0.89 -14.66 6.11
N GLN A 92 -1.62 -13.82 6.84
CA GLN A 92 -3.01 -14.06 7.23
C GLN A 92 -3.98 -13.15 6.50
N VAL A 93 -3.59 -11.90 6.25
CA VAL A 93 -4.46 -10.90 5.64
C VAL A 93 -4.33 -10.97 4.12
N THR A 94 -5.35 -11.54 3.50
CA THR A 94 -5.47 -11.63 2.04
C THR A 94 -6.44 -10.59 1.45
N GLN A 95 -7.14 -9.84 2.31
CA GLN A 95 -8.14 -8.88 1.90
C GLN A 95 -7.88 -7.53 2.55
N ILE A 96 -7.77 -6.48 1.74
CA ILE A 96 -7.62 -5.10 2.20
C ILE A 96 -8.96 -4.38 2.00
N PRO A 97 -9.63 -3.94 3.07
CA PRO A 97 -10.89 -3.23 2.97
C PRO A 97 -10.70 -1.85 2.33
N LEU A 98 -11.60 -1.51 1.43
CA LEU A 98 -11.64 -0.20 0.78
C LEU A 98 -12.81 0.62 1.35
N PRO A 99 -12.64 1.93 1.57
CA PRO A 99 -13.63 2.77 2.28
C PRO A 99 -15.00 2.86 1.61
N SER A 100 -15.07 2.69 0.28
CA SER A 100 -16.33 2.82 -0.46
C SER A 100 -16.44 1.74 -1.54
N ALA A 101 -17.56 1.04 -1.58
CA ALA A 101 -17.84 0.05 -2.63
C ALA A 101 -18.04 0.69 -4.03
N THR A 102 -18.34 1.98 -4.11
CA THR A 102 -18.52 2.71 -5.37
C THR A 102 -17.34 3.60 -5.74
N GLY A 103 -16.29 3.57 -4.91
CA GLY A 103 -15.07 4.35 -5.11
C GLY A 103 -14.23 3.85 -6.28
N GLN A 104 -13.36 4.72 -6.77
CA GLN A 104 -12.30 4.36 -7.70
C GLN A 104 -10.98 4.37 -6.94
N TYR A 105 -10.20 3.29 -7.07
CA TYR A 105 -8.96 3.12 -6.35
C TYR A 105 -7.80 2.82 -7.28
N ARG A 106 -6.63 3.32 -6.96
CA ARG A 106 -5.40 3.04 -7.68
C ARG A 106 -4.27 2.72 -6.72
N VAL A 107 -3.57 1.64 -6.97
CA VAL A 107 -2.35 1.31 -6.22
C VAL A 107 -1.20 2.18 -6.75
N ALA A 108 -0.54 2.90 -5.85
CA ALA A 108 0.57 3.81 -6.16
C ALA A 108 1.94 3.23 -5.79
N SER A 109 1.98 2.16 -5.02
CA SER A 109 3.19 1.46 -4.59
C SER A 109 3.63 0.37 -5.58
N LEU A 110 4.78 -0.26 -5.30
CA LEU A 110 5.50 -1.12 -6.25
C LEU A 110 5.09 -2.61 -6.22
N GLN A 111 3.91 -2.93 -5.71
CA GLN A 111 3.42 -4.31 -5.71
C GLN A 111 3.14 -4.82 -7.14
N ASP A 112 3.32 -6.12 -7.32
CA ASP A 112 2.89 -6.79 -8.54
C ASP A 112 1.38 -7.03 -8.49
N LEU A 113 0.65 -6.26 -9.28
CA LEU A 113 -0.81 -6.27 -9.30
C LEU A 113 -1.40 -7.46 -10.07
N SER A 114 -0.59 -8.36 -10.61
CA SER A 114 -1.06 -9.64 -11.16
C SER A 114 -1.56 -10.60 -10.05
N TYR A 115 -1.15 -10.35 -8.80
CA TYR A 115 -1.60 -11.08 -7.61
C TYR A 115 -2.83 -10.46 -6.93
N VAL A 116 -3.55 -9.58 -7.61
CA VAL A 116 -4.83 -9.03 -7.17
C VAL A 116 -5.94 -9.67 -7.98
N ALA A 117 -7.00 -10.15 -7.30
CA ALA A 117 -8.09 -10.89 -7.94
C ALA A 117 -9.03 -9.97 -8.75
N GLU A 118 -9.23 -8.74 -8.30
CA GLU A 118 -10.13 -7.78 -8.93
C GLU A 118 -9.56 -7.26 -10.25
N GLU A 119 -10.41 -7.16 -11.26
CA GLU A 119 -10.03 -6.60 -12.55
C GLU A 119 -9.80 -5.09 -12.45
N ARG A 120 -8.86 -4.60 -13.25
CA ARG A 120 -8.51 -3.19 -13.35
C ARG A 120 -9.07 -2.59 -14.62
N GLU A 121 -9.84 -1.56 -14.47
CA GLU A 121 -10.29 -0.71 -15.58
C GLU A 121 -9.41 0.53 -15.65
N HIS A 122 -8.66 0.72 -16.76
CA HIS A 122 -7.74 1.87 -16.93
C HIS A 122 -6.78 2.09 -15.74
N ASN A 123 -6.19 1.01 -15.21
CA ASN A 123 -5.34 1.01 -14.01
C ASN A 123 -6.02 1.41 -12.69
N LYS A 124 -7.34 1.29 -12.61
CA LYS A 124 -8.14 1.57 -11.43
C LYS A 124 -9.00 0.37 -11.08
N TYR A 125 -9.24 0.18 -9.79
CA TYR A 125 -10.23 -0.74 -9.27
C TYR A 125 -11.51 0.06 -9.04
N VAL A 126 -12.61 -0.37 -9.66
CA VAL A 126 -13.90 0.32 -9.61
C VAL A 126 -14.95 -0.62 -9.08
N GLY A 127 -15.81 -0.12 -8.19
CA GLY A 127 -16.95 -0.91 -7.71
C GLY A 127 -16.58 -2.08 -6.78
N THR A 128 -15.38 -2.08 -6.21
CA THR A 128 -14.93 -3.13 -5.29
C THR A 128 -14.81 -2.60 -3.86
N PRO A 129 -15.43 -3.26 -2.87
CA PRO A 129 -15.29 -2.90 -1.45
C PRO A 129 -14.01 -3.45 -0.83
N VAL A 130 -13.32 -4.35 -1.50
CA VAL A 130 -12.16 -5.09 -0.99
C VAL A 130 -11.16 -5.28 -2.11
N LEU A 131 -9.88 -5.22 -1.79
CA LEU A 131 -8.79 -5.65 -2.66
C LEU A 131 -8.32 -7.02 -2.20
N THR A 132 -8.48 -8.06 -3.01
CA THR A 132 -8.16 -9.45 -2.67
C THR A 132 -6.80 -9.84 -3.23
N ILE A 133 -5.89 -10.27 -2.36
CA ILE A 133 -4.53 -10.71 -2.70
C ILE A 133 -4.53 -12.22 -2.87
N THR A 134 -4.22 -12.71 -4.07
CA THR A 134 -4.24 -14.14 -4.42
C THR A 134 -2.97 -14.87 -3.98
N SER A 135 -1.81 -14.20 -4.01
CA SER A 135 -0.53 -14.74 -3.53
C SER A 135 0.17 -13.72 -2.63
N PRO A 136 -0.06 -13.75 -1.30
CA PRO A 136 0.53 -12.77 -0.39
C PRO A 136 2.06 -12.73 -0.42
N ALA A 137 2.71 -13.89 -0.50
CA ALA A 137 4.16 -13.98 -0.50
C ALA A 137 4.80 -13.24 -1.70
N ASP A 138 4.19 -13.38 -2.88
CA ASP A 138 4.68 -12.73 -4.10
C ASP A 138 4.29 -11.25 -4.15
N PHE A 139 3.07 -10.93 -3.74
CA PHE A 139 2.55 -9.57 -3.70
C PHE A 139 3.40 -8.65 -2.81
N TRP A 140 3.78 -9.12 -1.60
CA TRP A 140 4.57 -8.34 -0.64
C TRP A 140 6.08 -8.43 -0.84
N ARG A 141 6.55 -9.20 -1.81
CA ARG A 141 7.98 -9.40 -2.06
C ARG A 141 8.71 -8.12 -2.46
N THR A 142 8.08 -7.27 -3.24
CA THR A 142 8.71 -6.06 -3.80
C THR A 142 8.68 -4.89 -2.82
N SER A 143 7.63 -4.76 -2.02
CA SER A 143 7.47 -3.67 -1.05
C SER A 143 6.62 -4.11 0.13
N LYS A 144 7.02 -3.69 1.33
CA LYS A 144 6.22 -3.85 2.56
C LYS A 144 5.12 -2.79 2.70
N PHE A 145 5.16 -1.72 1.90
CA PHE A 145 4.21 -0.61 1.97
C PHE A 145 3.25 -0.64 0.78
N LEU A 146 1.97 -0.79 1.05
CA LEU A 146 0.89 -0.72 0.07
C LEU A 146 0.18 0.64 0.20
N ILE A 147 0.22 1.42 -0.86
CA ILE A 147 -0.42 2.74 -0.92
C ILE A 147 -1.54 2.70 -1.94
N ILE A 148 -2.76 2.90 -1.48
CA ILE A 148 -3.97 2.90 -2.30
C ILE A 148 -4.54 4.32 -2.31
N ILE A 149 -4.60 4.90 -3.48
CA ILE A 149 -5.20 6.22 -3.69
C ILE A 149 -6.67 6.04 -4.01
N GLN A 150 -7.53 6.63 -3.21
CA GLN A 150 -8.93 6.84 -3.56
C GLN A 150 -9.01 8.03 -4.50
N GLU A 151 -9.39 7.79 -5.74
CA GLU A 151 -9.66 8.85 -6.68
C GLU A 151 -11.10 9.33 -6.45
N SER A 152 -11.25 10.63 -6.19
CA SER A 152 -12.58 11.24 -6.20
C SER A 152 -13.18 10.99 -7.56
N GLY A 153 -14.38 10.41 -7.63
CA GLY A 153 -15.09 10.28 -8.87
C GLY A 153 -15.32 11.67 -9.44
N GLU A 154 -14.43 12.08 -10.31
CA GLU A 154 -14.64 13.25 -11.16
C GLU A 154 -15.74 12.84 -12.13
N SER A 155 -16.98 13.16 -11.77
CA SER A 155 -18.06 13.20 -12.74
C SER A 155 -17.57 14.12 -13.85
N THR A 156 -17.17 13.52 -14.94
CA THR A 156 -17.01 14.25 -16.22
C THR A 156 -18.42 14.72 -16.59
N VAL A 157 -18.82 15.85 -16.05
CA VAL A 157 -19.90 16.61 -16.60
C VAL A 157 -19.37 17.08 -17.96
N ALA A 158 -19.69 16.30 -18.98
CA ALA A 158 -19.54 16.74 -20.36
C ALA A 158 -20.22 18.09 -20.46
N GLY A 159 -19.45 19.10 -20.82
CA GLY A 159 -19.88 20.48 -20.92
C GLY A 159 -21.12 20.59 -21.80
N GLY A 160 -22.26 20.82 -21.16
CA GLY A 160 -23.40 21.41 -21.78
C GLY A 160 -23.10 22.90 -21.97
N GLY A 161 -22.76 23.28 -23.19
CA GLY A 161 -22.65 24.68 -23.55
C GLY A 161 -23.99 25.39 -23.32
N PRO A 162 -23.98 26.70 -23.08
CA PRO A 162 -25.21 27.46 -22.85
C PRO A 162 -26.09 27.41 -24.08
N GLN A 163 -27.28 26.81 -23.93
CA GLN A 163 -28.33 26.96 -24.91
C GLN A 163 -28.84 28.43 -24.87
N VAL A 164 -28.51 29.14 -25.91
CA VAL A 164 -29.12 30.45 -26.17
C VAL A 164 -30.56 30.19 -26.60
N THR A 165 -31.51 30.38 -25.71
CA THR A 165 -32.91 30.45 -26.02
C THR A 165 -33.18 31.78 -26.69
N SER A 166 -33.32 31.77 -28.01
CA SER A 166 -33.88 32.89 -28.79
C SER A 166 -35.37 32.94 -28.53
N GLU A 167 -35.77 33.94 -27.78
CA GLU A 167 -37.15 34.32 -27.53
C GLU A 167 -37.71 34.96 -28.80
N SER A 168 -38.59 34.26 -29.51
CA SER A 168 -39.35 34.82 -30.60
C SER A 168 -40.60 35.48 -30.04
N GLN A 169 -40.59 36.77 -30.00
CA GLN A 169 -41.83 37.58 -29.80
C GLN A 169 -42.75 37.42 -31.01
N VAL A 170 -43.92 36.87 -30.76
CA VAL A 170 -45.04 36.97 -31.68
C VAL A 170 -45.95 38.08 -31.19
N THR A 171 -45.94 39.17 -31.92
CA THR A 171 -46.89 40.29 -31.75
C THR A 171 -48.16 39.97 -32.48
N SER A 172 -49.26 40.02 -31.75
CA SER A 172 -50.58 39.90 -32.23
C SER A 172 -51.07 41.12 -33.08
N ARG A 173 -51.82 40.78 -34.03
CA ARG A 173 -52.95 41.64 -34.45
C ARG A 173 -54.07 40.79 -35.00
#